data_7b52209d884863acc682f2e586dc1074
#
_entry.id   7b52209d884863acc682f2e586dc1074
#
_cell.length_a   1.000
_cell.length_b   1.000
_cell.length_c   1.000
_cell.angle_alpha   90.00
_cell.angle_beta   90.00
_cell.angle_gamma   90.00
#
_symmetry.space_group_name_H-M   'P 1'
#
loop_
_entity.id
_entity.type
_entity.pdbx_description
1 polymer ?
#
loop_
_entity_poly.entity_id
_entity_poly.type
_entity_poly.pdbx_seq_one_letter_code
_entity_poly.pdbx_strand_id
1 'polypeptide(L)' 'MNEEVRKQMIYLASVDVLRRLLKSGKVEPQVIKRLNKKNAETMGCKAVEIA' A
#
# COMPACT_ATOMS: atom_id res chain seq x y z
N MET A 1 -4.07 11.69 18.27
CA MET A 1 -3.77 10.43 17.58
C MET A 1 -2.26 10.22 17.56
N ASN A 2 -1.82 9.01 17.85
CA ASN A 2 -0.42 8.64 17.83
C ASN A 2 0.11 8.68 16.39
N GLU A 3 1.34 9.15 16.21
CA GLU A 3 1.96 9.29 14.88
C GLU A 3 2.08 7.94 14.15
N GLU A 4 2.42 6.89 14.89
CA GLU A 4 2.53 5.55 14.31
C GLU A 4 1.19 5.04 13.81
N VAL A 5 0.13 5.26 14.59
CA VAL A 5 -1.23 4.86 14.20
C VAL A 5 -1.67 5.64 12.97
N ARG A 6 -1.36 6.93 12.93
CA ARG A 6 -1.69 7.77 11.79
C ARG A 6 -1.00 7.28 10.52
N LYS A 7 0.30 6.99 10.59
CA LYS A 7 1.06 6.48 9.44
C LYS A 7 0.52 5.14 8.96
N GLN A 8 0.17 4.27 9.90
CA GLN A 8 -0.41 2.98 9.58
C GLN A 8 -1.73 3.12 8.84
N MET A 9 -2.58 4.04 9.29
CA MET A 9 -3.86 4.30 8.63
C MET A 9 -3.66 4.82 7.22
N ILE A 10 -2.72 5.73 7.02
CA ILE A 10 -2.40 6.25 5.69
C ILE A 10 -1.90 5.14 4.79
N TYR A 11 -1.02 4.29 5.30
CA TYR A 11 -0.53 3.15 4.53
C TYR A 11 -1.66 2.20 4.12
N LEU A 12 -2.56 1.86 5.05
CA LEU A 12 -3.67 0.95 4.77
C LEU A 12 -4.63 1.55 3.74
N ALA A 13 -4.82 2.87 3.76
CA ALA A 13 -5.60 3.53 2.72
C ALA A 13 -4.95 3.38 1.35
N SER A 14 -3.62 3.47 1.28
CA SER A 14 -2.90 3.26 0.03
C SER A 14 -3.03 1.82 -0.46
N VAL A 15 -3.03 0.85 0.46
CA VAL A 15 -3.24 -0.57 0.12
C VAL A 15 -4.60 -0.77 -0.53
N ASP A 16 -5.63 -0.13 -0.01
CA ASP A 16 -6.97 -0.23 -0.57
C ASP A 16 -7.01 0.28 -2.02
N VAL A 17 -6.39 1.42 -2.28
CA VAL A 17 -6.30 1.98 -3.63
C VAL A 17 -5.54 1.03 -4.56
N LEU A 18 -4.42 0.48 -4.10
CA LEU A 18 -3.61 -0.43 -4.89
C LEU A 18 -4.38 -1.72 -5.24
N ARG A 19 -5.17 -2.22 -4.30
CA ARG A 19 -6.01 -3.40 -4.57
C ARG A 19 -7.06 -3.12 -5.65
N ARG A 20 -7.64 -1.93 -5.63
CA ARG A 20 -8.60 -1.53 -6.67
C ARG A 20 -7.93 -1.43 -8.03
N LEU A 21 -6.73 -0.88 -8.08
CA LEU A 21 -5.97 -0.80 -9.34
C LEU A 21 -5.62 -2.18 -9.86
N LEU A 22 -5.24 -3.09 -8.97
CA LEU A 22 -4.94 -4.47 -9.36
C LEU A 22 -6.18 -5.15 -9.95
N LYS A 23 -7.33 -4.98 -9.33
CA LYS A 23 -8.60 -5.54 -9.82
C LYS A 23 -9.00 -4.98 -11.16
N SER A 24 -8.69 -3.71 -11.41
CA SER A 24 -9.06 -3.06 -12.68
C SER A 24 -8.29 -3.60 -13.88
N GLY A 25 -7.15 -4.24 -13.63
CA GLY A 25 -6.29 -4.77 -14.69
C GLY A 25 -5.56 -3.71 -15.49
N LYS A 26 -5.64 -2.45 -15.09
CA LYS A 26 -5.00 -1.34 -15.81
C LYS A 26 -3.52 -1.16 -15.45
N VAL A 27 -3.09 -1.74 -14.34
CA VAL A 27 -1.71 -1.63 -13.86
C VAL A 27 -1.17 -3.04 -13.62
N GLU A 28 0.06 -3.28 -14.05
CA GLU A 28 0.68 -4.58 -13.89
C GLU A 28 0.90 -4.93 -12.42
N PRO A 29 0.70 -6.22 -12.03
CA PRO A 29 0.89 -6.64 -10.64
C PRO A 29 2.28 -6.31 -10.08
N GLN A 30 3.33 -6.37 -10.90
CA GLN A 30 4.68 -6.03 -10.45
C GLN A 30 4.79 -4.58 -10.02
N VAL A 31 4.12 -3.68 -10.74
CA VAL A 31 4.10 -2.26 -10.39
C VAL A 31 3.37 -2.05 -9.08
N ILE A 32 2.24 -2.74 -8.91
CA ILE A 32 1.47 -2.69 -7.66
C ILE A 32 2.33 -3.13 -6.48
N LYS A 33 3.05 -4.23 -6.62
CA LYS A 33 3.92 -4.74 -5.56
C LYS A 33 5.03 -3.76 -5.19
N ARG A 34 5.64 -3.13 -6.18
CA ARG A 34 6.67 -2.11 -5.94
C ARG A 34 6.13 -0.92 -5.20
N LEU A 35 4.98 -0.40 -5.63
CA LEU A 35 4.34 0.74 -4.98
C LEU A 35 3.98 0.40 -3.54
N ASN A 36 3.46 -0.79 -3.31
CA ASN A 36 3.11 -1.23 -1.97
C ASN A 36 4.34 -1.26 -1.06
N LYS A 37 5.42 -1.86 -1.53
CA LYS A 37 6.65 -1.95 -0.76
C LYS A 37 7.21 -0.56 -0.44
N LYS A 38 7.23 0.32 -1.43
CA LYS A 38 7.73 1.67 -1.25
C LYS A 38 6.87 2.47 -0.28
N ASN A 39 5.55 2.34 -0.38
CA ASN A 39 4.64 3.00 0.54
C ASN A 39 4.83 2.53 1.96
N ALA A 40 5.00 1.23 2.16
CA ALA A 40 5.26 0.66 3.48
C ALA A 40 6.57 1.21 4.06
N GLU A 41 7.62 1.25 3.28
CA GLU A 41 8.91 1.78 3.71
C GLU A 41 8.81 3.25 4.10
N THR A 42 8.13 4.04 3.28
CA THR A 42 7.96 5.47 3.54
C THR A 42 7.21 5.73 4.83
N MET A 43 6.21 4.90 5.12
CA MET A 43 5.39 5.05 6.33
C MET A 43 5.94 4.30 7.52
N GLY A 44 7.08 3.60 7.38
CA GLY A 44 7.65 2.82 8.46
C GLY A 44 6.78 1.65 8.88
N CYS A 45 5.99 1.11 7.96
CA CYS A 45 5.08 0.00 8.22
C CYS A 45 5.60 -1.27 7.58
N LYS A 46 5.13 -2.40 8.09
CA LYS A 46 5.39 -3.69 7.47
C LYS A 46 4.45 -3.86 6.29
N ALA A 47 4.99 -4.20 5.12
CA ALA A 47 4.18 -4.37 3.92
C ALA A 47 3.22 -5.54 4.06
N VAL A 48 1.94 -5.30 3.74
CA VAL A 48 0.96 -6.37 3.66
C VAL A 48 0.94 -6.93 2.23
N GLU A 49 0.54 -8.18 2.10
CA GLU A 49 0.50 -8.82 0.81
C GLU A 49 -0.76 -8.42 0.06
N ILE A 50 -0.62 -7.92 -1.17
CA ILE A 50 -1.74 -7.45 -2.00
C ILE A 50 -2.06 -8.43 -3.12
N ALA A 51 -1.04 -9.04 -3.69
CA ALA A 51 -1.22 -9.93 -4.84
C ALA A 51 -0.60 -11.29 -4.61
#